data_24a434cf4ca652937179edb6a735865f
#
_entry.id   24a434cf4ca652937179edb6a735865f
#
_cell.length_a   1.000
_cell.length_b   1.000
_cell.length_c   1.000
_cell.angle_alpha   90.00
_cell.angle_beta   90.00
_cell.angle_gamma   90.00
#
_symmetry.space_group_name_H-M   'P 1'
#
loop_
_entity.id
_entity.type
_entity.pdbx_description
1 polymer ?
#
loop_
_entity_poly.entity_id
_entity_poly.type
_entity_poly.pdbx_seq_one_letter_code
_entity_poly.pdbx_strand_id
1 'polypeptide(L)'
;WESNIRLPTDHMKPQEPAEDDGEVGTTWALLVAGSQGFGNYRHQADICHAYQILKRGGLKDENIVVFMYDDIADNPLNPRKGVIINHPNAKDVYAGVPKDYTGEHVTAENMFAALLGNKKAVKGGSGKVIDSKPNDRIFIYYSDHGGPGVLGMPNMPFLYGKDFVEVLKKKYASKSYKEMVIYIEACESGSVFEGLMPEDLNIYVTTASNAEESSWGTYCPGMDPAPPPEFMTCLGDLYSIAWMEDSETHNLKKETIAQQVKKVKDRTSNFNTYTAGSHVMEYGNKSIKPEKVYLYQGFDPATANLPANSVPRDIELGVVNQRDADILFLWEKYERSKEEPEEKHKILKEITETMKHRSHLDSSIELIGKLLFGLNNGPSVLRAKPSRGMPLVDDWDCLKSMVRVFEKECGTLTQYGMKHMRAFANICNKDIPLSVMQEACVAACSGHNSGQWHPSFHGYSA
;
A
#
# COMPACT_ATOMS: atom_id res chain seq x y z
N TRP A 1 -67.62 41.76 18.31
CA TRP A 1 -67.14 40.62 19.09
C TRP A 1 -66.11 39.91 18.27
N GLU A 2 -64.83 40.32 18.41
CA GLU A 2 -63.67 39.70 17.81
C GLU A 2 -63.11 38.69 18.84
N SER A 3 -63.13 37.41 18.50
CA SER A 3 -62.47 36.37 19.26
C SER A 3 -61.10 36.05 18.63
N ASN A 4 -60.02 36.50 19.25
CA ASN A 4 -58.68 36.13 18.93
C ASN A 4 -58.39 34.70 19.37
N ILE A 5 -58.44 33.73 18.46
CA ILE A 5 -57.92 32.37 18.69
C ILE A 5 -56.52 32.32 18.11
N ARG A 6 -55.47 32.27 18.95
CA ARG A 6 -54.13 31.87 18.59
C ARG A 6 -54.03 30.34 18.66
N LEU A 7 -53.88 29.71 17.51
CA LEU A 7 -53.46 28.31 17.44
C LEU A 7 -51.98 28.22 17.78
N PRO A 8 -51.53 27.28 18.63
CA PRO A 8 -50.12 27.01 18.82
C PRO A 8 -49.58 26.43 17.53
N THR A 9 -48.63 27.11 16.87
CA THR A 9 -47.81 26.51 15.84
C THR A 9 -46.76 25.69 16.58
N ASP A 10 -47.02 24.42 16.75
CA ASP A 10 -46.00 23.44 17.07
C ASP A 10 -45.05 23.37 15.86
N HIS A 11 -43.93 24.01 15.98
CA HIS A 11 -42.79 23.70 15.14
C HIS A 11 -42.28 22.32 15.54
N MET A 12 -42.88 21.27 14.96
CA MET A 12 -42.21 19.98 14.86
C MET A 12 -40.95 20.20 14.09
N LYS A 13 -39.81 20.33 14.80
CA LYS A 13 -38.52 20.01 14.18
C LYS A 13 -38.62 18.59 13.63
N PRO A 14 -38.21 18.33 12.39
CA PRO A 14 -38.07 16.97 11.96
C PRO A 14 -37.16 16.26 12.97
N GLN A 15 -37.70 15.27 13.69
CA GLN A 15 -36.88 14.33 14.42
C GLN A 15 -36.01 13.64 13.37
N GLU A 16 -34.70 13.90 13.40
CA GLU A 16 -33.77 13.02 12.75
C GLU A 16 -34.06 11.60 13.25
N PRO A 17 -34.14 10.60 12.35
CA PRO A 17 -34.37 9.24 12.78
C PRO A 17 -33.33 8.92 13.85
N ALA A 18 -33.77 8.42 14.99
CA ALA A 18 -32.90 7.93 16.05
C ALA A 18 -31.95 6.93 15.36
N GLU A 19 -30.64 7.25 15.35
CA GLU A 19 -29.64 6.28 14.94
C GLU A 19 -29.90 5.04 15.80
N ASP A 20 -30.05 3.90 15.13
CA ASP A 20 -30.17 2.60 15.79
C ASP A 20 -28.81 2.33 16.46
N ASP A 21 -28.69 2.74 17.72
CA ASP A 21 -27.57 2.45 18.61
C ASP A 21 -27.55 0.97 19.03
N GLY A 22 -27.88 0.07 18.12
CA GLY A 22 -27.54 -1.34 18.25
C GLY A 22 -26.04 -1.42 18.55
N GLU A 23 -25.70 -2.14 19.63
CA GLU A 23 -24.34 -2.24 20.18
C GLU A 23 -23.27 -2.28 19.07
N VAL A 24 -22.65 -1.11 18.79
CA VAL A 24 -21.55 -1.02 17.81
C VAL A 24 -20.39 -1.79 18.42
N GLY A 25 -20.00 -2.89 17.76
CA GLY A 25 -18.85 -3.68 18.19
C GLY A 25 -17.54 -2.88 18.17
N THR A 26 -16.49 -3.47 18.65
CA THR A 26 -15.15 -2.85 18.66
C THR A 26 -14.62 -2.73 17.22
N THR A 27 -14.00 -1.59 16.93
CA THR A 27 -13.22 -1.43 15.67
C THR A 27 -11.78 -1.80 15.91
N TRP A 28 -11.28 -2.70 15.08
CA TRP A 28 -9.88 -3.14 15.03
C TRP A 28 -9.19 -2.56 13.81
N ALA A 29 -7.88 -2.33 13.90
CA ALA A 29 -7.08 -1.90 12.76
C ALA A 29 -5.79 -2.71 12.62
N LEU A 30 -5.42 -3.00 11.38
CA LEU A 30 -4.15 -3.57 10.98
C LEU A 30 -3.48 -2.62 9.99
N LEU A 31 -2.35 -2.04 10.39
CA LEU A 31 -1.58 -1.07 9.62
C LEU A 31 -0.24 -1.67 9.21
N VAL A 32 0.07 -1.67 7.92
CA VAL A 32 1.26 -2.35 7.38
C VAL A 32 2.03 -1.45 6.43
N ALA A 33 3.28 -1.14 6.75
CA ALA A 33 4.28 -0.62 5.82
C ALA A 33 5.18 -1.77 5.35
N GLY A 34 5.17 -2.05 4.06
CA GLY A 34 5.85 -3.22 3.48
C GLY A 34 7.29 -2.97 3.03
N SER A 35 7.92 -1.86 3.43
CA SER A 35 9.26 -1.49 2.98
C SER A 35 10.19 -1.04 4.11
N GLN A 36 11.47 -0.93 3.79
CA GLN A 36 12.53 -0.40 4.65
C GLN A 36 13.38 0.61 3.88
N GLY A 37 14.25 1.32 4.61
CA GLY A 37 15.18 2.29 4.04
C GLY A 37 14.61 3.69 3.88
N PHE A 38 15.50 4.70 3.99
CA PHE A 38 15.10 6.11 3.97
C PHE A 38 14.54 6.57 2.62
N GLY A 39 14.94 5.93 1.52
CA GLY A 39 14.37 6.16 0.19
C GLY A 39 12.89 5.72 0.06
N ASN A 40 12.42 4.88 0.99
CA ASN A 40 11.03 4.42 1.13
C ASN A 40 10.31 5.07 2.32
N TYR A 41 10.81 6.19 2.82
CA TYR A 41 10.26 6.97 3.94
C TYR A 41 8.75 7.07 3.94
N ARG A 42 8.15 7.36 2.80
CA ARG A 42 6.73 7.65 2.61
C ARG A 42 5.80 6.55 3.10
N HIS A 43 6.15 5.26 2.93
CA HIS A 43 5.30 4.14 3.34
C HIS A 43 5.13 4.05 4.86
N GLN A 44 6.21 4.20 5.61
CA GLN A 44 6.13 4.25 7.08
C GLN A 44 5.48 5.54 7.56
N ALA A 45 5.70 6.66 6.88
CA ALA A 45 5.03 7.94 7.17
C ALA A 45 3.52 7.82 6.98
N ASP A 46 3.05 7.16 5.91
CA ASP A 46 1.65 6.90 5.65
C ASP A 46 1.01 6.08 6.79
N ILE A 47 1.68 5.01 7.23
CA ILE A 47 1.19 4.16 8.33
C ILE A 47 1.14 4.92 9.65
N CYS A 48 2.15 5.73 9.96
CA CYS A 48 2.16 6.58 11.15
C CYS A 48 1.01 7.60 11.13
N HIS A 49 0.75 8.22 9.98
CA HIS A 49 -0.36 9.16 9.81
C HIS A 49 -1.73 8.48 9.98
N ALA A 50 -1.91 7.31 9.36
CA ALA A 50 -3.13 6.50 9.54
C ALA A 50 -3.36 6.18 11.02
N TYR A 51 -2.32 5.78 11.77
CA TYR A 51 -2.42 5.57 13.20
C TYR A 51 -2.93 6.82 13.93
N GLN A 52 -2.40 8.02 13.62
CA GLN A 52 -2.86 9.25 14.27
C GLN A 52 -4.34 9.54 14.01
N ILE A 53 -4.83 9.28 12.81
CA ILE A 53 -6.26 9.42 12.47
C ILE A 53 -7.10 8.47 13.31
N LEU A 54 -6.76 7.18 13.35
CA LEU A 54 -7.48 6.18 14.12
C LEU A 54 -7.46 6.48 15.62
N LYS A 55 -6.33 6.94 16.13
CA LYS A 55 -6.16 7.30 17.54
C LYS A 55 -7.03 8.49 17.93
N ARG A 56 -7.05 9.56 17.11
CA ARG A 56 -7.96 10.69 17.30
C ARG A 56 -9.43 10.26 17.14
N GLY A 57 -9.67 9.28 16.27
CA GLY A 57 -10.98 8.64 16.10
C GLY A 57 -11.47 7.83 17.31
N GLY A 58 -10.62 7.65 18.32
CA GLY A 58 -10.96 6.95 19.57
C GLY A 58 -10.62 5.47 19.58
N LEU A 59 -9.95 4.92 18.57
CA LEU A 59 -9.45 3.55 18.62
C LEU A 59 -8.37 3.44 19.70
N LYS A 60 -8.41 2.36 20.45
CA LYS A 60 -7.43 2.10 21.50
C LYS A 60 -6.21 1.38 20.93
N ASP A 61 -5.02 1.60 21.49
CA ASP A 61 -3.77 0.98 21.04
C ASP A 61 -3.84 -0.55 21.07
N GLU A 62 -4.60 -1.12 22.00
CA GLU A 62 -4.83 -2.57 22.10
C GLU A 62 -5.58 -3.14 20.88
N ASN A 63 -6.33 -2.30 20.16
CA ASN A 63 -7.10 -2.68 18.98
C ASN A 63 -6.41 -2.29 17.65
N ILE A 64 -5.22 -1.69 17.71
CA ILE A 64 -4.42 -1.31 16.54
C ILE A 64 -3.15 -2.15 16.52
N VAL A 65 -2.94 -2.92 15.45
CA VAL A 65 -1.73 -3.72 15.24
C VAL A 65 -0.92 -3.08 14.13
N VAL A 66 0.35 -2.75 14.41
CA VAL A 66 1.23 -2.01 13.50
C VAL A 66 2.41 -2.87 13.07
N PHE A 67 2.60 -2.93 11.75
CA PHE A 67 3.75 -3.52 11.08
C PHE A 67 4.49 -2.40 10.35
N MET A 68 5.70 -2.08 10.77
CA MET A 68 6.61 -1.18 10.05
C MET A 68 8.06 -1.51 10.42
N TYR A 69 9.00 -1.35 9.50
CA TYR A 69 10.40 -1.70 9.77
C TYR A 69 11.04 -0.86 10.88
N ASP A 70 10.57 0.38 11.05
CA ASP A 70 10.96 1.31 12.11
C ASP A 70 12.42 1.79 12.01
N ASP A 71 12.89 2.03 10.80
CA ASP A 71 14.25 2.51 10.50
C ASP A 71 14.31 3.96 10.00
N ILE A 72 13.20 4.73 10.11
CA ILE A 72 13.07 6.06 9.52
C ILE A 72 13.29 7.17 10.55
N ALA A 73 12.64 7.10 11.71
CA ALA A 73 12.64 8.20 12.70
C ALA A 73 14.04 8.52 13.21
N ASP A 74 14.82 7.49 13.53
CA ASP A 74 16.20 7.63 14.02
C ASP A 74 17.27 7.42 12.93
N ASN A 75 16.85 7.39 11.66
CA ASN A 75 17.77 7.26 10.52
C ASN A 75 18.76 8.43 10.49
N PRO A 76 20.07 8.18 10.24
CA PRO A 76 21.07 9.26 10.10
C PRO A 76 20.72 10.31 9.03
N LEU A 77 19.95 9.94 8.01
CA LEU A 77 19.49 10.83 6.94
C LEU A 77 18.24 11.63 7.30
N ASN A 78 17.57 11.30 8.43
CA ASN A 78 16.39 12.02 8.85
C ASN A 78 16.80 13.41 9.41
N PRO A 79 16.40 14.52 8.76
CA PRO A 79 16.76 15.87 9.23
C PRO A 79 16.09 16.25 10.55
N ARG A 80 15.02 15.53 10.93
CA ARG A 80 14.27 15.75 12.17
C ARG A 80 14.28 14.47 13.00
N LYS A 81 15.42 14.17 13.62
CA LYS A 81 15.63 12.94 14.39
C LYS A 81 14.47 12.68 15.37
N GLY A 82 13.93 11.46 15.34
CA GLY A 82 12.79 11.05 16.18
C GLY A 82 11.43 11.53 15.70
N VAL A 83 11.35 12.22 14.55
CA VAL A 83 10.11 12.79 13.97
C VAL A 83 9.88 12.24 12.58
N ILE A 84 8.63 11.88 12.28
CA ILE A 84 8.19 11.56 10.92
C ILE A 84 7.07 12.53 10.55
N ILE A 85 7.11 13.08 9.32
CA ILE A 85 6.03 13.91 8.77
C ILE A 85 5.52 13.29 7.46
N ASN A 86 4.22 13.44 7.21
CA ASN A 86 3.55 12.90 6.01
C ASN A 86 2.93 14.00 5.13
N HIS A 87 3.18 15.25 5.47
CA HIS A 87 2.72 16.43 4.73
C HIS A 87 3.73 17.56 4.94
N PRO A 88 3.98 18.45 3.94
CA PRO A 88 4.98 19.54 4.03
C PRO A 88 4.84 20.44 5.25
N ASN A 89 3.61 20.72 5.66
CA ASN A 89 3.28 21.59 6.81
C ASN A 89 2.86 20.79 8.05
N ALA A 90 3.07 19.46 8.07
CA ALA A 90 2.53 18.62 9.12
C ALA A 90 3.37 18.61 10.39
N LYS A 91 2.69 18.20 11.44
CA LYS A 91 3.27 17.82 12.72
C LYS A 91 3.84 16.39 12.64
N ASP A 92 4.57 16.00 13.69
CA ASP A 92 5.04 14.63 13.88
C ASP A 92 3.88 13.64 13.90
N VAL A 93 3.98 12.61 13.05
CA VAL A 93 3.01 11.50 13.02
C VAL A 93 3.55 10.21 13.66
N TYR A 94 4.84 10.19 14.04
CA TYR A 94 5.51 9.03 14.63
C TYR A 94 5.23 8.85 16.12
N ALA A 95 5.05 9.95 16.85
CA ALA A 95 4.89 9.91 18.31
C ALA A 95 3.72 8.99 18.73
N GLY A 96 4.01 8.06 19.63
CA GLY A 96 3.02 7.15 20.20
C GLY A 96 2.61 5.98 19.30
N VAL A 97 3.14 5.85 18.09
CA VAL A 97 2.83 4.70 17.21
C VAL A 97 3.34 3.39 17.85
N PRO A 98 2.48 2.37 18.00
CA PRO A 98 2.88 1.08 18.55
C PRO A 98 3.96 0.39 17.70
N LYS A 99 4.92 -0.26 18.36
CA LYS A 99 5.99 -1.03 17.73
C LYS A 99 5.67 -2.53 17.85
N ASP A 100 4.56 -2.96 17.22
CA ASP A 100 4.11 -4.33 17.39
C ASP A 100 5.01 -5.32 16.65
N TYR A 101 5.27 -5.06 15.38
CA TYR A 101 6.19 -5.86 14.56
C TYR A 101 7.11 -4.91 13.81
N THR A 102 8.41 -4.98 14.11
CA THR A 102 9.46 -4.12 13.54
C THR A 102 10.63 -4.96 13.01
N GLY A 103 11.48 -4.39 12.17
CA GLY A 103 12.66 -5.04 11.63
C GLY A 103 12.34 -6.38 10.98
N GLU A 104 13.04 -7.44 11.40
CA GLU A 104 12.91 -8.81 10.88
C GLU A 104 11.53 -9.46 11.13
N HIS A 105 10.71 -8.89 12.02
CA HIS A 105 9.39 -9.40 12.33
C HIS A 105 8.30 -8.90 11.39
N VAL A 106 8.61 -7.95 10.49
CA VAL A 106 7.68 -7.48 9.45
C VAL A 106 7.71 -8.47 8.29
N THR A 107 6.85 -9.48 8.36
CA THR A 107 6.76 -10.58 7.39
C THR A 107 5.30 -10.86 7.02
N ALA A 108 5.06 -11.41 5.83
CA ALA A 108 3.73 -11.85 5.41
C ALA A 108 3.15 -12.91 6.36
N GLU A 109 3.96 -13.84 6.86
CA GLU A 109 3.53 -14.86 7.83
C GLU A 109 2.99 -14.23 9.13
N ASN A 110 3.72 -13.29 9.70
CA ASN A 110 3.29 -12.59 10.93
C ASN A 110 2.04 -11.75 10.68
N MET A 111 1.96 -11.05 9.54
CA MET A 111 0.76 -10.29 9.16
C MET A 111 -0.47 -11.20 9.07
N PHE A 112 -0.35 -12.34 8.39
CA PHE A 112 -1.45 -13.30 8.26
C PHE A 112 -1.85 -13.90 9.60
N ALA A 113 -0.88 -14.29 10.43
CA ALA A 113 -1.14 -14.81 11.76
C ALA A 113 -1.82 -13.76 12.66
N ALA A 114 -1.37 -12.51 12.61
CA ALA A 114 -1.98 -11.40 13.35
C ALA A 114 -3.42 -11.13 12.89
N LEU A 115 -3.68 -11.11 11.59
CA LEU A 115 -5.03 -10.92 11.03
C LEU A 115 -5.99 -12.05 11.45
N LEU A 116 -5.50 -13.30 11.46
CA LEU A 116 -6.28 -14.46 11.89
C LEU A 116 -6.49 -14.54 13.42
N GLY A 117 -5.90 -13.65 14.22
CA GLY A 117 -5.98 -13.71 15.68
C GLY A 117 -5.14 -14.85 16.29
N ASN A 118 -4.21 -15.41 15.53
CA ASN A 118 -3.43 -16.60 15.92
C ASN A 118 -2.16 -16.22 16.69
N LYS A 119 -2.30 -15.96 18.00
CA LYS A 119 -1.17 -15.63 18.90
C LYS A 119 -0.05 -16.68 18.93
N LYS A 120 -0.36 -17.94 18.61
CA LYS A 120 0.64 -19.01 18.65
C LYS A 120 1.50 -19.05 17.39
N ALA A 121 1.02 -18.50 16.29
CA ALA A 121 1.71 -18.52 15.00
C ALA A 121 2.59 -17.28 14.79
N VAL A 122 2.33 -16.15 15.46
CA VAL A 122 3.19 -14.97 15.37
C VAL A 122 4.56 -15.24 16.00
N LYS A 123 5.62 -14.75 15.34
CA LYS A 123 7.00 -14.92 15.75
C LYS A 123 7.58 -13.55 16.10
N GLY A 124 8.06 -13.38 17.33
CA GLY A 124 8.63 -12.13 17.81
C GLY A 124 7.60 -10.99 17.93
N GLY A 125 8.10 -9.76 17.96
CA GLY A 125 7.27 -8.57 18.14
C GLY A 125 6.54 -8.52 19.48
N SER A 126 5.46 -7.75 19.55
CA SER A 126 4.62 -7.63 20.76
C SER A 126 3.72 -8.84 20.99
N GLY A 127 3.51 -9.68 19.98
CA GLY A 127 2.54 -10.78 20.01
C GLY A 127 1.08 -10.33 19.90
N LYS A 128 0.81 -9.03 19.65
CA LYS A 128 -0.54 -8.49 19.45
C LYS A 128 -1.14 -9.01 18.16
N VAL A 129 -2.41 -9.36 18.20
CA VAL A 129 -3.18 -9.87 17.06
C VAL A 129 -4.57 -9.25 17.02
N ILE A 130 -5.27 -9.37 15.90
CA ILE A 130 -6.68 -8.98 15.74
C ILE A 130 -7.57 -10.02 16.42
N ASP A 131 -7.88 -9.81 17.69
CA ASP A 131 -8.75 -10.68 18.49
C ASP A 131 -10.22 -10.24 18.42
N SER A 132 -10.68 -9.99 17.20
CA SER A 132 -12.03 -9.48 16.92
C SER A 132 -13.13 -10.53 17.16
N LYS A 133 -14.34 -10.06 17.45
CA LYS A 133 -15.55 -10.83 17.74
C LYS A 133 -16.57 -10.68 16.59
N PRO A 134 -17.64 -11.48 16.54
CA PRO A 134 -18.59 -11.47 15.41
C PRO A 134 -19.24 -10.12 15.10
N ASN A 135 -19.36 -9.22 16.08
CA ASN A 135 -19.95 -7.88 15.89
C ASN A 135 -18.90 -6.77 15.66
N ASP A 136 -17.62 -7.13 15.68
CA ASP A 136 -16.53 -6.18 15.50
C ASP A 136 -16.29 -5.87 14.02
N ARG A 137 -15.74 -4.68 13.74
CA ARG A 137 -15.29 -4.28 12.41
C ARG A 137 -13.77 -4.23 12.36
N ILE A 138 -13.22 -4.43 11.15
CA ILE A 138 -11.79 -4.44 10.93
C ILE A 138 -11.46 -3.46 9.80
N PHE A 139 -10.50 -2.57 10.05
CA PHE A 139 -9.89 -1.72 9.04
C PHE A 139 -8.46 -2.18 8.77
N ILE A 140 -8.14 -2.48 7.51
CA ILE A 140 -6.78 -2.83 7.09
C ILE A 140 -6.27 -1.75 6.16
N TYR A 141 -5.10 -1.23 6.46
CA TYR A 141 -4.40 -0.31 5.57
C TYR A 141 -2.97 -0.79 5.33
N TYR A 142 -2.60 -0.85 4.06
CA TYR A 142 -1.30 -1.31 3.60
C TYR A 142 -0.68 -0.27 2.66
N SER A 143 0.59 0.11 2.89
CA SER A 143 1.33 1.03 2.03
C SER A 143 2.72 0.48 1.72
N ASP A 144 3.01 0.28 0.40
CA ASP A 144 4.30 -0.19 -0.09
C ASP A 144 4.39 -0.13 -1.62
N HIS A 145 5.50 -0.68 -2.13
CA HIS A 145 5.63 -1.13 -3.51
C HIS A 145 4.74 -2.34 -3.81
N GLY A 146 4.42 -2.52 -5.07
CA GLY A 146 3.71 -3.68 -5.57
C GLY A 146 4.16 -4.07 -6.97
N GLY A 147 3.64 -5.19 -7.41
CA GLY A 147 3.77 -5.68 -8.76
C GLY A 147 2.58 -6.59 -9.08
N PRO A 148 2.47 -7.05 -10.33
CA PRO A 148 1.37 -7.94 -10.69
C PRO A 148 1.26 -9.15 -9.76
N GLY A 149 0.15 -9.23 -9.01
CA GLY A 149 -0.17 -10.31 -8.09
C GLY A 149 0.55 -10.31 -6.74
N VAL A 150 1.38 -9.30 -6.45
CA VAL A 150 2.15 -9.23 -5.20
C VAL A 150 2.16 -7.85 -4.58
N LEU A 151 2.31 -7.81 -3.25
CA LEU A 151 2.69 -6.63 -2.48
C LEU A 151 4.08 -6.88 -1.87
N GLY A 152 4.86 -5.82 -1.70
CA GLY A 152 6.18 -5.92 -1.09
C GLY A 152 6.12 -6.26 0.39
N MET A 153 7.24 -6.74 0.89
CA MET A 153 7.54 -6.92 2.32
C MET A 153 8.99 -6.57 2.55
N PRO A 154 9.36 -5.99 3.69
CA PRO A 154 10.78 -5.70 3.94
C PRO A 154 11.61 -6.97 4.13
N ASN A 155 10.95 -8.08 4.47
CA ASN A 155 11.55 -9.40 4.60
C ASN A 155 10.79 -10.40 3.70
N MET A 156 11.53 -11.05 2.79
CA MET A 156 10.95 -12.04 1.87
C MET A 156 10.28 -13.21 2.60
N PRO A 157 9.27 -13.84 1.99
CA PRO A 157 8.76 -13.63 0.63
C PRO A 157 7.81 -12.45 0.50
N PHE A 158 7.55 -12.00 -0.76
CA PHE A 158 6.46 -11.08 -1.06
C PHE A 158 5.12 -11.59 -0.54
N LEU A 159 4.20 -10.68 -0.31
CA LEU A 159 2.80 -11.01 -0.04
C LEU A 159 2.09 -11.30 -1.37
N TYR A 160 1.79 -12.57 -1.62
CA TYR A 160 1.07 -13.00 -2.84
C TYR A 160 -0.43 -12.81 -2.68
N GLY A 161 -1.09 -12.31 -3.74
CA GLY A 161 -2.53 -12.01 -3.72
C GLY A 161 -3.39 -13.24 -3.40
N LYS A 162 -3.07 -14.40 -3.96
CA LYS A 162 -3.77 -15.65 -3.66
C LYS A 162 -3.73 -16.01 -2.18
N ASP A 163 -2.54 -15.91 -1.56
CA ASP A 163 -2.37 -16.24 -0.15
C ASP A 163 -3.16 -15.26 0.74
N PHE A 164 -3.13 -13.98 0.39
CA PHE A 164 -3.89 -12.96 1.12
C PHE A 164 -5.39 -13.21 1.05
N VAL A 165 -5.94 -13.46 -0.14
CA VAL A 165 -7.37 -13.75 -0.30
C VAL A 165 -7.76 -15.05 0.43
N GLU A 166 -6.92 -16.07 0.43
CA GLU A 166 -7.18 -17.30 1.21
C GLU A 166 -7.18 -17.05 2.72
N VAL A 167 -6.32 -16.15 3.22
CA VAL A 167 -6.34 -15.72 4.63
C VAL A 167 -7.63 -14.96 4.95
N LEU A 168 -8.10 -14.09 4.05
CA LEU A 168 -9.38 -13.39 4.21
C LEU A 168 -10.57 -14.38 4.26
N LYS A 169 -10.58 -15.40 3.41
CA LYS A 169 -11.58 -16.47 3.45
C LYS A 169 -11.55 -17.24 4.78
N LYS A 170 -10.36 -17.57 5.29
CA LYS A 170 -10.21 -18.21 6.62
C LYS A 170 -10.71 -17.31 7.74
N LYS A 171 -10.43 -16.01 7.68
CA LYS A 171 -10.93 -15.03 8.65
C LYS A 171 -12.46 -14.95 8.63
N TYR A 172 -13.07 -14.96 7.44
CA TYR A 172 -14.52 -15.01 7.29
C TYR A 172 -15.13 -16.32 7.86
N ALA A 173 -14.52 -17.44 7.56
CA ALA A 173 -14.97 -18.76 8.05
C ALA A 173 -14.93 -18.86 9.59
N SER A 174 -14.03 -18.11 10.25
CA SER A 174 -13.96 -18.03 11.72
C SER A 174 -15.09 -17.23 12.36
N LYS A 175 -15.91 -16.51 11.57
CA LYS A 175 -17.03 -15.65 12.01
C LYS A 175 -16.60 -14.65 13.10
N SER A 176 -15.39 -14.13 12.99
CA SER A 176 -14.78 -13.26 14.01
C SER A 176 -14.77 -11.78 13.62
N TYR A 177 -15.63 -11.37 12.71
CA TYR A 177 -15.90 -9.97 12.38
C TYR A 177 -17.27 -9.84 11.74
N LYS A 178 -17.84 -8.65 11.77
CA LYS A 178 -19.07 -8.27 11.08
C LYS A 178 -18.77 -7.84 9.65
N GLU A 179 -17.89 -6.88 9.49
CA GLU A 179 -17.50 -6.28 8.22
C GLU A 179 -16.03 -5.84 8.25
N MET A 180 -15.42 -5.78 7.08
CA MET A 180 -14.02 -5.36 6.93
C MET A 180 -13.87 -4.40 5.76
N VAL A 181 -13.06 -3.37 5.94
CA VAL A 181 -12.64 -2.44 4.88
C VAL A 181 -11.13 -2.49 4.75
N ILE A 182 -10.65 -2.63 3.50
CA ILE A 182 -9.24 -2.76 3.18
C ILE A 182 -8.83 -1.68 2.19
N TYR A 183 -7.83 -0.88 2.54
CA TYR A 183 -7.21 0.13 1.67
C TYR A 183 -5.78 -0.29 1.34
N ILE A 184 -5.44 -0.37 0.05
CA ILE A 184 -4.12 -0.82 -0.43
C ILE A 184 -3.47 0.26 -1.30
N GLU A 185 -2.35 0.78 -0.83
CA GLU A 185 -1.44 1.64 -1.58
C GLU A 185 -0.31 0.80 -2.15
N ALA A 186 -0.33 0.54 -3.45
CA ALA A 186 0.79 -0.11 -4.15
C ALA A 186 0.62 -0.02 -5.67
N CYS A 187 1.72 -0.19 -6.41
CA CYS A 187 1.68 -0.42 -7.85
C CYS A 187 0.94 -1.72 -8.16
N GLU A 188 0.21 -1.76 -9.26
CA GLU A 188 -0.62 -2.90 -9.72
C GLU A 188 -1.48 -3.53 -8.61
N SER A 189 -1.82 -2.76 -7.57
CA SER A 189 -2.53 -3.25 -6.38
C SER A 189 -3.87 -3.91 -6.69
N GLY A 190 -4.54 -3.50 -7.77
CA GLY A 190 -5.73 -4.18 -8.26
C GLY A 190 -5.52 -5.65 -8.60
N SER A 191 -4.32 -6.03 -9.07
CA SER A 191 -4.00 -7.41 -9.45
C SER A 191 -3.97 -8.40 -8.29
N VAL A 192 -3.88 -7.89 -7.06
CA VAL A 192 -3.94 -8.72 -5.84
C VAL A 192 -5.34 -9.30 -5.61
N PHE A 193 -6.37 -8.61 -6.10
CA PHE A 193 -7.77 -8.95 -5.86
C PHE A 193 -8.55 -9.32 -7.11
N GLU A 194 -8.15 -8.82 -8.29
CA GLU A 194 -8.88 -9.05 -9.54
C GLU A 194 -8.94 -10.52 -9.89
N GLY A 195 -10.17 -11.03 -10.09
CA GLY A 195 -10.43 -12.45 -10.34
C GLY A 195 -10.25 -13.38 -9.14
N LEU A 196 -9.86 -12.86 -7.98
CA LEU A 196 -9.60 -13.66 -6.76
C LEU A 196 -10.57 -13.33 -5.63
N MET A 197 -10.96 -12.05 -5.45
CA MET A 197 -11.71 -11.59 -4.30
C MET A 197 -13.20 -11.87 -4.44
N PRO A 198 -13.79 -12.73 -3.58
CA PRO A 198 -15.24 -12.98 -3.58
C PRO A 198 -16.03 -11.76 -3.08
N GLU A 199 -17.30 -11.67 -3.49
CA GLU A 199 -18.19 -10.58 -3.07
C GLU A 199 -18.98 -10.89 -1.78
N ASP A 200 -18.91 -12.12 -1.27
CA ASP A 200 -19.72 -12.64 -0.15
C ASP A 200 -18.96 -12.81 1.17
N LEU A 201 -17.78 -12.20 1.31
CA LEU A 201 -16.97 -12.27 2.52
C LEU A 201 -17.23 -11.12 3.52
N ASN A 202 -18.21 -10.24 3.29
CA ASN A 202 -18.41 -9.00 4.05
C ASN A 202 -17.13 -8.14 4.13
N ILE A 203 -16.39 -8.06 3.03
CA ILE A 203 -15.16 -7.31 2.89
C ILE A 203 -15.27 -6.39 1.68
N TYR A 204 -15.00 -5.10 1.88
CA TYR A 204 -14.85 -4.12 0.82
C TYR A 204 -13.39 -3.70 0.70
N VAL A 205 -12.86 -3.68 -0.52
CA VAL A 205 -11.47 -3.34 -0.81
C VAL A 205 -11.42 -2.19 -1.79
N THR A 206 -10.52 -1.23 -1.54
CA THR A 206 -10.12 -0.24 -2.54
C THR A 206 -8.61 -0.22 -2.70
N THR A 207 -8.12 0.00 -3.93
CA THR A 207 -6.71 -0.05 -4.28
C THR A 207 -6.29 1.21 -5.02
N ALA A 208 -5.04 1.65 -4.81
CA ALA A 208 -4.48 2.86 -5.41
C ALA A 208 -4.38 2.82 -6.93
N SER A 209 -4.26 1.61 -7.50
CA SER A 209 -4.08 1.40 -8.93
C SER A 209 -4.85 0.18 -9.42
N ASN A 210 -5.07 0.12 -10.74
CA ASN A 210 -5.61 -1.09 -11.37
C ASN A 210 -4.53 -2.21 -11.44
N ALA A 211 -4.86 -3.32 -12.11
CA ALA A 211 -4.00 -4.49 -12.19
C ALA A 211 -2.74 -4.31 -13.09
N GLU A 212 -2.56 -3.14 -13.73
CA GLU A 212 -1.63 -2.97 -14.84
C GLU A 212 -0.76 -1.71 -14.77
N GLU A 213 -0.99 -0.85 -13.78
CA GLU A 213 -0.36 0.46 -13.69
C GLU A 213 0.35 0.68 -12.35
N SER A 214 1.28 1.63 -12.34
CA SER A 214 1.96 2.10 -11.13
C SER A 214 1.04 2.98 -10.28
N SER A 215 1.31 3.03 -8.98
CA SER A 215 0.87 4.09 -8.08
C SER A 215 1.93 5.19 -7.96
N TRP A 216 1.64 6.26 -7.22
CA TRP A 216 2.41 7.49 -7.25
C TRP A 216 2.77 7.97 -5.84
N GLY A 217 4.03 8.37 -5.65
CA GLY A 217 4.47 9.14 -4.49
C GLY A 217 4.14 10.63 -4.67
N THR A 218 3.95 11.33 -3.57
CA THR A 218 3.65 12.77 -3.54
C THR A 218 4.45 13.48 -2.45
N TYR A 219 4.39 14.83 -2.47
CA TYR A 219 5.22 15.65 -1.60
C TYR A 219 6.70 15.30 -1.74
N CYS A 220 7.14 15.25 -2.99
CA CYS A 220 8.49 14.85 -3.38
C CYS A 220 9.38 16.09 -3.65
N PRO A 221 10.70 16.01 -3.46
CA PRO A 221 11.63 17.05 -3.85
C PRO A 221 11.46 17.46 -5.32
N GLY A 222 11.49 18.75 -5.59
CA GLY A 222 11.32 19.31 -6.94
C GLY A 222 9.88 19.32 -7.46
N MET A 223 8.90 18.85 -6.67
CA MET A 223 7.47 18.87 -7.00
C MET A 223 6.74 20.00 -6.25
N ASP A 224 5.49 20.27 -6.57
CA ASP A 224 4.64 21.23 -5.87
C ASP A 224 3.37 20.52 -5.36
N PRO A 225 3.07 20.57 -4.05
CA PRO A 225 3.90 21.12 -2.95
C PRO A 225 5.14 20.25 -2.67
N ALA A 226 6.28 20.91 -2.50
CA ALA A 226 7.53 20.24 -2.12
C ALA A 226 7.56 19.92 -0.62
N PRO A 227 8.34 18.92 -0.19
CA PRO A 227 8.64 18.73 1.23
C PRO A 227 9.45 19.94 1.77
N PRO A 228 9.58 20.11 3.10
CA PRO A 228 10.51 21.07 3.66
C PRO A 228 11.91 20.89 3.07
N PRO A 229 12.67 21.97 2.82
CA PRO A 229 13.92 21.91 2.07
C PRO A 229 14.97 20.94 2.61
N GLU A 230 14.91 20.64 3.90
CA GLU A 230 15.82 19.68 4.53
C GLU A 230 15.54 18.21 4.18
N PHE A 231 14.32 17.86 3.70
CA PHE A 231 13.99 16.50 3.29
C PHE A 231 14.42 16.22 1.84
N MET A 232 14.94 15.04 1.60
CA MET A 232 15.43 14.61 0.29
C MET A 232 14.62 13.44 -0.30
N THR A 233 13.45 13.14 0.27
CA THR A 233 12.57 12.04 -0.13
C THR A 233 11.13 12.49 -0.20
N CYS A 234 10.28 11.72 -0.89
CA CYS A 234 8.83 11.91 -0.87
C CYS A 234 8.29 11.66 0.55
N LEU A 235 7.33 12.46 0.98
CA LEU A 235 6.75 12.36 2.32
C LEU A 235 5.56 11.41 2.41
N GLY A 236 4.88 11.13 1.30
CA GLY A 236 3.68 10.29 1.29
C GLY A 236 3.36 9.75 -0.11
N ASP A 237 2.28 8.97 -0.20
CA ASP A 237 1.77 8.39 -1.43
C ASP A 237 0.40 8.97 -1.78
N LEU A 238 0.13 9.15 -3.08
CA LEU A 238 -0.98 9.98 -3.56
C LEU A 238 -2.35 9.47 -3.12
N TYR A 239 -2.64 8.18 -3.28
CA TYR A 239 -3.90 7.58 -2.84
C TYR A 239 -4.04 7.62 -1.31
N SER A 240 -2.95 7.36 -0.60
CA SER A 240 -2.87 7.37 0.86
C SER A 240 -3.15 8.76 1.43
N ILE A 241 -2.47 9.78 0.92
CA ILE A 241 -2.71 11.18 1.27
C ILE A 241 -4.15 11.59 0.93
N ALA A 242 -4.69 11.11 -0.19
CA ALA A 242 -6.05 11.44 -0.59
C ALA A 242 -7.10 11.00 0.45
N TRP A 243 -7.04 9.76 0.95
CA TRP A 243 -8.03 9.30 1.94
C TRP A 243 -7.73 9.85 3.34
N MET A 244 -6.46 10.02 3.71
CA MET A 244 -6.10 10.51 5.05
C MET A 244 -6.48 11.98 5.25
N GLU A 245 -6.15 12.85 4.32
CA GLU A 245 -6.53 14.26 4.37
C GLU A 245 -8.04 14.45 4.23
N ASP A 246 -8.72 13.59 3.47
CA ASP A 246 -10.17 13.57 3.44
C ASP A 246 -10.76 13.25 4.82
N SER A 247 -10.25 12.23 5.49
CA SER A 247 -10.70 11.84 6.84
C SER A 247 -10.46 12.93 7.89
N GLU A 248 -9.43 13.74 7.76
CA GLU A 248 -9.12 14.84 8.68
C GLU A 248 -9.96 16.09 8.43
N THR A 249 -10.52 16.25 7.23
CA THR A 249 -11.24 17.46 6.81
C THR A 249 -12.76 17.28 6.74
N HIS A 250 -13.27 16.10 7.07
CA HIS A 250 -14.71 15.79 7.02
C HIS A 250 -15.22 15.15 8.31
N ASN A 251 -16.54 15.26 8.51
CA ASN A 251 -17.23 14.59 9.61
C ASN A 251 -17.53 13.14 9.21
N LEU A 252 -16.71 12.19 9.70
CA LEU A 252 -16.82 10.78 9.35
C LEU A 252 -18.10 10.08 9.82
N LYS A 253 -18.84 10.65 10.79
CA LYS A 253 -20.20 10.19 11.14
C LYS A 253 -21.23 10.52 10.07
N LYS A 254 -20.96 11.52 9.25
CA LYS A 254 -21.85 11.95 8.15
C LYS A 254 -21.40 11.42 6.80
N GLU A 255 -20.10 11.30 6.60
CA GLU A 255 -19.51 10.81 5.37
C GLU A 255 -19.65 9.31 5.22
N THR A 256 -20.04 8.86 4.01
CA THR A 256 -20.06 7.43 3.66
C THR A 256 -18.76 7.00 2.99
N ILE A 257 -18.48 5.69 3.01
CA ILE A 257 -17.36 5.10 2.27
C ILE A 257 -17.45 5.47 0.77
N ALA A 258 -18.65 5.43 0.18
CA ALA A 258 -18.85 5.82 -1.23
C ALA A 258 -18.41 7.27 -1.49
N GLN A 259 -18.71 8.18 -0.57
CA GLN A 259 -18.35 9.60 -0.68
C GLN A 259 -16.85 9.80 -0.58
N GLN A 260 -16.19 9.17 0.41
CA GLN A 260 -14.73 9.21 0.54
C GLN A 260 -14.05 8.63 -0.70
N VAL A 261 -14.43 7.42 -1.13
CA VAL A 261 -13.84 6.75 -2.28
C VAL A 261 -13.99 7.56 -3.56
N LYS A 262 -15.13 8.28 -3.74
CA LYS A 262 -15.29 9.17 -4.90
C LYS A 262 -14.22 10.27 -4.90
N LYS A 263 -14.02 10.96 -3.78
CA LYS A 263 -13.01 12.03 -3.66
C LYS A 263 -11.59 11.49 -3.84
N VAL A 264 -11.32 10.31 -3.27
CA VAL A 264 -10.03 9.62 -3.42
C VAL A 264 -9.78 9.29 -4.90
N LYS A 265 -10.79 8.78 -5.62
CA LYS A 265 -10.70 8.54 -7.07
C LYS A 265 -10.41 9.81 -7.86
N ASP A 266 -11.16 10.87 -7.60
CA ASP A 266 -11.00 12.14 -8.30
C ASP A 266 -9.57 12.67 -8.13
N ARG A 267 -9.06 12.68 -6.91
CA ARG A 267 -7.71 13.17 -6.60
C ARG A 267 -6.59 12.25 -7.14
N THR A 268 -6.73 10.94 -6.97
CA THR A 268 -5.71 9.94 -7.39
C THR A 268 -5.61 9.83 -8.90
N SER A 269 -6.70 10.06 -9.63
CA SER A 269 -6.74 10.07 -11.10
C SER A 269 -6.31 11.40 -11.72
N ASN A 270 -5.93 12.39 -10.93
CA ASN A 270 -5.76 13.77 -11.36
C ASN A 270 -7.03 14.27 -12.09
N PHE A 271 -8.16 14.23 -11.38
CA PHE A 271 -9.48 14.66 -11.85
C PHE A 271 -9.91 13.99 -13.18
N ASN A 272 -9.73 12.67 -13.25
CA ASN A 272 -10.04 11.80 -14.39
C ASN A 272 -9.22 12.07 -15.66
N THR A 273 -8.10 12.77 -15.55
CA THR A 273 -7.18 12.93 -16.69
C THR A 273 -6.24 11.74 -16.84
N TYR A 274 -5.94 11.08 -15.71
CA TYR A 274 -4.95 10.00 -15.57
C TYR A 274 -3.54 10.40 -16.03
N THR A 275 -3.30 11.69 -16.19
CA THR A 275 -1.96 12.23 -16.43
C THR A 275 -1.22 12.27 -15.11
N ALA A 276 -0.17 11.45 -14.96
CA ALA A 276 0.52 11.24 -13.70
C ALA A 276 -0.47 10.95 -12.55
N GLY A 277 -1.35 9.98 -12.77
CA GLY A 277 -2.36 9.51 -11.83
C GLY A 277 -2.71 8.05 -12.10
N SER A 278 -3.50 7.44 -11.22
CA SER A 278 -3.89 6.03 -11.30
C SER A 278 -5.39 5.80 -11.05
N HIS A 279 -5.86 4.61 -11.44
CA HIS A 279 -7.26 4.21 -11.30
C HIS A 279 -7.48 3.53 -9.96
N VAL A 280 -8.16 4.20 -9.04
CA VAL A 280 -8.61 3.58 -7.79
C VAL A 280 -9.69 2.54 -8.10
N MET A 281 -9.40 1.28 -7.75
CA MET A 281 -10.31 0.16 -8.01
C MET A 281 -11.07 -0.25 -6.75
N GLU A 282 -12.12 -1.04 -6.94
CA GLU A 282 -13.00 -1.52 -5.87
C GLU A 282 -13.29 -3.01 -6.07
N TYR A 283 -13.12 -3.82 -5.01
CA TYR A 283 -13.34 -5.26 -5.02
C TYR A 283 -14.16 -5.71 -3.80
N GLY A 284 -14.69 -6.94 -3.84
CA GLY A 284 -15.46 -7.53 -2.76
C GLY A 284 -16.85 -6.94 -2.62
N ASN A 285 -17.38 -6.89 -1.39
CA ASN A 285 -18.77 -6.53 -1.09
C ASN A 285 -19.02 -5.02 -1.17
N LYS A 286 -19.57 -4.57 -2.28
CA LYS A 286 -19.89 -3.15 -2.52
C LYS A 286 -21.13 -2.67 -1.74
N SER A 287 -21.88 -3.56 -1.08
CA SER A 287 -23.02 -3.16 -0.24
C SER A 287 -22.58 -2.41 1.03
N ILE A 288 -21.29 -2.45 1.38
CA ILE A 288 -20.67 -1.71 2.49
C ILE A 288 -20.53 -0.21 2.16
N LYS A 289 -20.53 0.19 0.91
CA LYS A 289 -20.30 1.58 0.47
C LYS A 289 -21.22 2.65 1.08
N PRO A 290 -22.50 2.39 1.37
CA PRO A 290 -23.38 3.34 2.07
C PRO A 290 -23.04 3.55 3.54
N GLU A 291 -22.24 2.67 4.15
CA GLU A 291 -21.88 2.80 5.55
C GLU A 291 -21.01 4.02 5.82
N LYS A 292 -21.04 4.48 7.06
CA LYS A 292 -20.27 5.65 7.50
C LYS A 292 -18.82 5.28 7.75
N VAL A 293 -17.91 6.16 7.36
CA VAL A 293 -16.46 5.95 7.50
C VAL A 293 -16.05 5.76 8.96
N TYR A 294 -16.73 6.46 9.91
CA TYR A 294 -16.41 6.36 11.34
C TYR A 294 -16.51 4.93 11.91
N LEU A 295 -17.31 4.07 11.32
CA LEU A 295 -17.43 2.67 11.74
C LEU A 295 -16.11 1.89 11.61
N TYR A 296 -15.20 2.37 10.76
CA TYR A 296 -13.91 1.74 10.47
C TYR A 296 -12.71 2.58 10.92
N GLN A 297 -12.82 3.91 10.92
CA GLN A 297 -11.72 4.82 11.25
C GLN A 297 -11.93 5.55 12.58
N GLY A 298 -13.09 5.37 13.22
CA GLY A 298 -13.47 6.13 14.41
C GLY A 298 -13.92 7.56 14.07
N PHE A 299 -14.20 8.33 15.09
CA PHE A 299 -14.71 9.70 14.96
C PHE A 299 -13.91 10.66 15.84
N ASP A 300 -13.21 11.58 15.23
CA ASP A 300 -12.55 12.68 15.92
C ASP A 300 -13.58 13.78 16.26
N PRO A 301 -13.83 14.06 17.56
CA PRO A 301 -14.77 15.10 17.96
C PRO A 301 -14.42 16.49 17.40
N ALA A 302 -13.15 16.77 17.10
CA ALA A 302 -12.74 18.03 16.50
C ALA A 302 -13.35 18.26 15.10
N THR A 303 -13.74 17.18 14.40
CA THR A 303 -14.38 17.25 13.07
C THR A 303 -15.91 17.33 13.12
N ALA A 304 -16.52 17.38 14.31
CA ALA A 304 -17.98 17.30 14.47
C ALA A 304 -18.77 18.35 13.66
N ASN A 305 -18.22 19.56 13.53
CA ASN A 305 -18.85 20.66 12.80
C ASN A 305 -18.43 20.75 11.33
N LEU A 306 -17.57 19.84 10.86
CA LEU A 306 -17.16 19.80 9.47
C LEU A 306 -18.25 19.18 8.58
N PRO A 307 -18.30 19.53 7.28
CA PRO A 307 -19.26 18.94 6.36
C PRO A 307 -18.93 17.47 6.08
N ALA A 308 -19.94 16.70 5.61
CA ALA A 308 -19.74 15.37 5.06
C ALA A 308 -19.13 15.40 3.65
N ASN A 309 -19.31 16.51 2.95
CA ASN A 309 -18.82 16.74 1.59
C ASN A 309 -18.29 18.16 1.47
N SER A 310 -17.09 18.31 0.92
CA SER A 310 -16.59 19.56 0.36
C SER A 310 -16.35 19.35 -1.14
N VAL A 311 -16.45 20.42 -1.91
CA VAL A 311 -15.97 20.40 -3.28
C VAL A 311 -14.45 20.22 -3.19
N PRO A 312 -13.84 19.22 -3.85
CA PRO A 312 -12.39 19.12 -3.91
C PRO A 312 -11.84 20.45 -4.41
N ARG A 313 -10.84 21.01 -3.73
CA ARG A 313 -10.04 22.07 -4.33
C ARG A 313 -9.23 21.39 -5.42
N ASP A 314 -9.27 21.93 -6.62
CA ASP A 314 -8.45 21.50 -7.76
C ASP A 314 -6.96 21.83 -7.46
N ILE A 315 -6.36 21.09 -6.55
CA ILE A 315 -4.93 21.20 -6.27
C ILE A 315 -4.28 20.06 -7.04
N GLU A 316 -3.68 20.38 -8.17
CA GLU A 316 -2.72 19.48 -8.81
C GLU A 316 -1.57 19.24 -7.85
N LEU A 317 -1.39 17.99 -7.44
CA LEU A 317 -0.21 17.58 -6.68
C LEU A 317 0.84 17.10 -7.66
N GLY A 318 2.06 17.58 -7.49
CA GLY A 318 3.22 16.99 -8.13
C GLY A 318 3.45 15.58 -7.60
N VAL A 319 3.69 14.64 -8.51
CA VAL A 319 3.80 13.22 -8.18
C VAL A 319 4.97 12.56 -8.89
N VAL A 320 5.49 11.50 -8.30
CA VAL A 320 6.60 10.69 -8.83
C VAL A 320 6.15 9.23 -8.88
N ASN A 321 6.44 8.53 -9.98
CA ASN A 321 6.16 7.11 -10.06
C ASN A 321 6.85 6.39 -8.88
N GLN A 322 6.14 5.54 -8.17
CA GLN A 322 6.68 4.84 -7.01
C GLN A 322 7.98 4.08 -7.31
N ARG A 323 8.14 3.53 -8.52
CA ARG A 323 9.35 2.80 -8.92
C ARG A 323 10.56 3.68 -9.16
N ASP A 324 10.37 5.00 -9.27
CA ASP A 324 11.45 5.97 -9.53
C ASP A 324 11.76 6.85 -8.31
N ALA A 325 10.97 6.73 -7.23
CA ALA A 325 11.14 7.54 -6.03
C ALA A 325 12.48 7.30 -5.31
N ASP A 326 13.04 6.08 -5.37
CA ASP A 326 14.36 5.76 -4.83
C ASP A 326 15.50 6.42 -5.64
N ILE A 327 15.37 6.46 -6.96
CA ILE A 327 16.34 7.16 -7.84
C ILE A 327 16.26 8.67 -7.60
N LEU A 328 15.07 9.24 -7.47
CA LEU A 328 14.89 10.65 -7.10
C LEU A 328 15.60 10.95 -5.78
N PHE A 329 15.39 10.12 -4.76
CA PHE A 329 16.06 10.25 -3.47
C PHE A 329 17.60 10.23 -3.60
N LEU A 330 18.15 9.30 -4.37
CA LEU A 330 19.60 9.21 -4.56
C LEU A 330 20.16 10.43 -5.30
N TRP A 331 19.44 10.96 -6.28
CA TRP A 331 19.83 12.19 -6.97
C TRP A 331 19.79 13.42 -6.05
N GLU A 332 18.78 13.56 -5.22
CA GLU A 332 18.71 14.61 -4.22
C GLU A 332 19.86 14.52 -3.20
N LYS A 333 20.19 13.32 -2.77
CA LYS A 333 21.34 13.07 -1.88
C LYS A 333 22.66 13.45 -2.59
N TYR A 334 22.80 13.12 -3.86
CA TYR A 334 23.97 13.49 -4.67
C TYR A 334 24.10 15.01 -4.85
N GLU A 335 23.02 15.70 -5.16
CA GLU A 335 23.03 17.15 -5.35
C GLU A 335 23.39 17.92 -4.08
N ARG A 336 22.97 17.42 -2.92
CA ARG A 336 23.23 18.02 -1.61
C ARG A 336 24.67 17.81 -1.11
N SER A 337 25.35 16.77 -1.56
CA SER A 337 26.73 16.46 -1.16
C SER A 337 27.79 17.19 -2.00
N LYS A 338 27.46 18.35 -2.58
CA LYS A 338 28.32 19.12 -3.52
C LYS A 338 29.68 19.51 -2.95
N GLU A 339 29.81 19.70 -1.66
CA GLU A 339 31.04 20.12 -0.99
C GLU A 339 31.91 18.96 -0.49
N GLU A 340 31.45 17.70 -0.62
CA GLU A 340 32.16 16.52 -0.17
C GLU A 340 32.44 15.54 -1.34
N PRO A 341 33.59 15.68 -2.03
CA PRO A 341 33.89 14.88 -3.24
C PRO A 341 33.86 13.37 -3.05
N GLU A 342 34.31 12.88 -1.88
CA GLU A 342 34.32 11.44 -1.59
C GLU A 342 32.90 10.91 -1.39
N GLU A 343 32.05 11.61 -0.65
CA GLU A 343 30.67 11.22 -0.45
C GLU A 343 29.89 11.29 -1.76
N LYS A 344 30.11 12.34 -2.55
CA LYS A 344 29.53 12.48 -3.88
C LYS A 344 29.90 11.32 -4.80
N HIS A 345 31.15 10.89 -4.79
CA HIS A 345 31.61 9.73 -5.57
C HIS A 345 30.93 8.43 -5.12
N LYS A 346 30.79 8.25 -3.81
CA LYS A 346 30.10 7.09 -3.22
C LYS A 346 28.63 7.03 -3.65
N ILE A 347 27.90 8.17 -3.58
CA ILE A 347 26.49 8.22 -4.00
C ILE A 347 26.35 7.97 -5.50
N LEU A 348 27.23 8.54 -6.32
CA LEU A 348 27.23 8.30 -7.78
C LEU A 348 27.47 6.82 -8.10
N LYS A 349 28.33 6.15 -7.34
CA LYS A 349 28.52 4.70 -7.43
C LYS A 349 27.24 3.95 -7.09
N GLU A 350 26.55 4.33 -6.00
CA GLU A 350 25.28 3.75 -5.57
C GLU A 350 24.20 3.90 -6.66
N ILE A 351 24.04 5.09 -7.24
CA ILE A 351 23.13 5.33 -8.36
C ILE A 351 23.47 4.42 -9.54
N THR A 352 24.77 4.36 -9.90
CA THR A 352 25.25 3.56 -11.04
C THR A 352 24.99 2.06 -10.84
N GLU A 353 25.22 1.55 -9.64
CA GLU A 353 24.97 0.14 -9.29
C GLU A 353 23.47 -0.17 -9.31
N THR A 354 22.63 0.71 -8.77
CA THR A 354 21.18 0.58 -8.82
C THR A 354 20.68 0.54 -10.28
N MET A 355 21.14 1.45 -11.12
CA MET A 355 20.76 1.48 -12.54
C MET A 355 21.26 0.26 -13.31
N LYS A 356 22.46 -0.23 -13.01
CA LYS A 356 22.99 -1.49 -13.59
C LYS A 356 22.13 -2.68 -13.18
N HIS A 357 21.72 -2.75 -11.90
CA HIS A 357 20.85 -3.83 -11.43
C HIS A 357 19.49 -3.80 -12.12
N ARG A 358 18.87 -2.62 -12.23
CA ARG A 358 17.61 -2.45 -12.96
C ARG A 358 17.74 -2.90 -14.42
N SER A 359 18.78 -2.46 -15.10
CA SER A 359 19.06 -2.86 -16.50
C SER A 359 19.33 -4.36 -16.64
N HIS A 360 20.01 -4.96 -15.65
CA HIS A 360 20.24 -6.40 -15.61
C HIS A 360 18.92 -7.17 -15.50
N LEU A 361 18.03 -6.78 -14.57
CA LEU A 361 16.73 -7.42 -14.45
C LEU A 361 15.91 -7.32 -15.74
N ASP A 362 15.82 -6.13 -16.32
CA ASP A 362 15.05 -5.89 -17.55
C ASP A 362 15.59 -6.72 -18.73
N SER A 363 16.91 -6.73 -18.95
CA SER A 363 17.54 -7.47 -20.05
C SER A 363 17.50 -8.98 -19.84
N SER A 364 17.63 -9.46 -18.59
CA SER A 364 17.55 -10.88 -18.28
C SER A 364 16.16 -11.43 -18.56
N ILE A 365 15.11 -10.73 -18.10
CA ILE A 365 13.71 -11.13 -18.37
C ILE A 365 13.43 -11.12 -19.89
N GLU A 366 13.89 -10.10 -20.61
CA GLU A 366 13.68 -10.05 -22.06
C GLU A 366 14.40 -11.21 -22.77
N LEU A 367 15.62 -11.53 -22.36
CA LEU A 367 16.38 -12.66 -22.93
C LEU A 367 15.74 -14.00 -22.60
N ILE A 368 15.27 -14.21 -21.35
CA ILE A 368 14.52 -15.41 -20.97
C ILE A 368 13.29 -15.59 -21.87
N GLY A 369 12.53 -14.51 -22.12
CA GLY A 369 11.40 -14.55 -23.03
C GLY A 369 11.77 -14.98 -24.45
N LYS A 370 12.90 -14.46 -24.98
CA LYS A 370 13.42 -14.84 -26.29
C LYS A 370 13.87 -16.30 -26.35
N LEU A 371 14.49 -16.79 -25.28
CA LEU A 371 14.91 -18.19 -25.16
C LEU A 371 13.74 -19.15 -25.11
N LEU A 372 12.69 -18.81 -24.37
CA LEU A 372 11.52 -19.67 -24.18
C LEU A 372 10.54 -19.64 -25.37
N PHE A 373 10.36 -18.49 -26.01
CA PHE A 373 9.28 -18.28 -26.99
C PHE A 373 9.77 -17.80 -28.36
N GLY A 374 11.09 -17.67 -28.55
CA GLY A 374 11.71 -17.16 -29.76
C GLY A 374 11.78 -15.64 -29.84
N LEU A 375 12.64 -15.13 -30.69
CA LEU A 375 13.00 -13.70 -30.81
C LEU A 375 11.76 -12.80 -31.05
N ASN A 376 10.83 -13.25 -31.89
CA ASN A 376 9.68 -12.45 -32.29
C ASN A 376 8.52 -12.50 -31.28
N ASN A 377 8.33 -13.64 -30.61
CA ASN A 377 7.17 -13.87 -29.74
C ASN A 377 7.46 -13.58 -28.25
N GLY A 378 8.73 -13.71 -27.83
CA GLY A 378 9.10 -13.57 -26.41
C GLY A 378 8.54 -12.31 -25.76
N PRO A 379 8.82 -11.11 -26.29
CA PRO A 379 8.34 -9.86 -25.68
C PRO A 379 6.80 -9.76 -25.61
N SER A 380 6.08 -10.24 -26.60
CA SER A 380 4.61 -10.19 -26.62
C SER A 380 4.00 -11.17 -25.61
N VAL A 381 4.56 -12.37 -25.47
CA VAL A 381 4.12 -13.36 -24.49
C VAL A 381 4.34 -12.85 -23.08
N LEU A 382 5.53 -12.34 -22.75
CA LEU A 382 5.83 -11.86 -21.41
C LEU A 382 4.96 -10.67 -20.97
N ARG A 383 4.51 -9.86 -21.91
CA ARG A 383 3.68 -8.67 -21.64
C ARG A 383 2.18 -8.89 -21.79
N ALA A 384 1.77 -10.12 -22.16
CA ALA A 384 0.35 -10.43 -22.33
C ALA A 384 -0.40 -10.15 -21.04
N LYS A 385 -1.58 -9.53 -21.19
CA LYS A 385 -2.45 -9.18 -20.07
C LYS A 385 -3.60 -10.17 -20.00
N PRO A 386 -3.99 -10.62 -18.80
CA PRO A 386 -5.20 -11.43 -18.68
C PRO A 386 -6.42 -10.61 -19.09
N SER A 387 -7.49 -11.28 -19.47
CA SER A 387 -8.77 -10.61 -19.69
C SER A 387 -9.25 -9.96 -18.39
N ARG A 388 -9.95 -8.81 -18.53
CA ARG A 388 -10.49 -8.10 -17.37
C ARG A 388 -11.33 -9.02 -16.48
N GLY A 389 -11.13 -8.97 -15.19
CA GLY A 389 -11.83 -9.83 -14.22
C GLY A 389 -11.22 -11.21 -14.04
N MET A 390 -10.15 -11.53 -14.78
CA MET A 390 -9.43 -12.80 -14.60
C MET A 390 -8.21 -12.61 -13.68
N PRO A 391 -7.85 -13.64 -12.90
CA PRO A 391 -6.65 -13.59 -12.08
C PRO A 391 -5.39 -13.53 -12.96
N LEU A 392 -4.30 -13.06 -12.38
CA LEU A 392 -3.00 -12.96 -13.05
C LEU A 392 -2.50 -14.31 -13.59
N VAL A 393 -2.69 -15.36 -12.82
CA VAL A 393 -2.21 -16.72 -13.08
C VAL A 393 -3.17 -17.73 -12.46
N ASP A 394 -3.29 -18.91 -13.07
CA ASP A 394 -4.08 -20.01 -12.53
C ASP A 394 -3.31 -20.78 -11.46
N ASP A 395 -2.04 -21.09 -11.74
CA ASP A 395 -1.13 -21.81 -10.83
C ASP A 395 -0.17 -20.84 -10.10
N TRP A 396 -0.56 -20.43 -8.89
CA TRP A 396 0.23 -19.56 -8.04
C TRP A 396 1.48 -20.23 -7.46
N ASP A 397 1.49 -21.55 -7.32
CA ASP A 397 2.68 -22.28 -6.87
C ASP A 397 3.72 -22.36 -7.97
N CYS A 398 3.28 -22.47 -9.22
CA CYS A 398 4.15 -22.26 -10.38
C CYS A 398 4.76 -20.86 -10.33
N LEU A 399 3.97 -19.80 -10.18
CA LEU A 399 4.45 -18.43 -10.12
C LEU A 399 5.55 -18.24 -9.06
N LYS A 400 5.29 -18.69 -7.82
CA LYS A 400 6.26 -18.64 -6.71
C LYS A 400 7.54 -19.40 -7.04
N SER A 401 7.41 -20.54 -7.75
CA SER A 401 8.56 -21.37 -8.13
C SER A 401 9.40 -20.72 -9.23
N MET A 402 8.76 -20.09 -10.23
CA MET A 402 9.44 -19.34 -11.28
C MET A 402 10.25 -18.15 -10.71
N VAL A 403 9.65 -17.41 -9.77
CA VAL A 403 10.33 -16.31 -9.07
C VAL A 403 11.57 -16.82 -8.33
N ARG A 404 11.43 -17.90 -7.53
CA ARG A 404 12.58 -18.48 -6.80
C ARG A 404 13.71 -18.94 -7.71
N VAL A 405 13.39 -19.55 -8.86
CA VAL A 405 14.40 -19.95 -9.84
C VAL A 405 15.10 -18.75 -10.45
N PHE A 406 14.33 -17.72 -10.81
CA PHE A 406 14.92 -16.49 -11.33
C PHE A 406 15.84 -15.83 -10.29
N GLU A 407 15.39 -15.63 -9.08
CA GLU A 407 16.19 -14.97 -8.05
C GLU A 407 17.46 -15.75 -7.69
N LYS A 408 17.41 -17.08 -7.73
CA LYS A 408 18.58 -17.93 -7.50
C LYS A 408 19.66 -17.74 -8.57
N GLU A 409 19.27 -17.65 -9.84
CA GLU A 409 20.21 -17.64 -10.97
C GLU A 409 20.55 -16.22 -11.45
N CYS A 410 19.62 -15.27 -11.32
CA CYS A 410 19.70 -13.91 -11.86
C CYS A 410 19.80 -12.80 -10.81
N GLY A 411 19.64 -13.13 -9.52
CA GLY A 411 19.61 -12.16 -8.43
C GLY A 411 18.21 -11.67 -8.06
N THR A 412 18.13 -11.00 -6.92
CA THR A 412 16.88 -10.58 -6.27
C THR A 412 16.12 -9.57 -7.15
N LEU A 413 14.81 -9.76 -7.27
CA LEU A 413 13.92 -8.85 -8.03
C LEU A 413 13.90 -7.44 -7.44
N THR A 414 13.90 -7.32 -6.13
CA THR A 414 13.73 -6.06 -5.39
C THR A 414 12.40 -5.34 -5.67
N GLN A 415 12.20 -4.19 -5.05
CA GLN A 415 11.04 -3.33 -5.32
C GLN A 415 10.88 -2.95 -6.81
N TYR A 416 12.00 -2.77 -7.54
CA TYR A 416 11.94 -2.44 -8.96
C TYR A 416 11.50 -3.63 -9.81
N GLY A 417 12.04 -4.80 -9.54
CA GLY A 417 11.81 -6.01 -10.33
C GLY A 417 10.43 -6.63 -10.14
N MET A 418 9.65 -6.22 -9.11
CA MET A 418 8.27 -6.69 -8.92
C MET A 418 7.39 -6.48 -10.17
N LYS A 419 7.68 -5.48 -11.00
CA LYS A 419 6.99 -5.25 -12.28
C LYS A 419 7.04 -6.45 -13.22
N HIS A 420 8.05 -7.33 -13.07
CA HIS A 420 8.24 -8.51 -13.91
C HIS A 420 7.42 -9.72 -13.49
N MET A 421 6.66 -9.64 -12.39
CA MET A 421 5.80 -10.72 -11.92
C MET A 421 4.83 -11.20 -13.00
N ARG A 422 4.35 -10.30 -13.87
CA ARG A 422 3.52 -10.65 -15.04
C ARG A 422 4.24 -11.58 -16.02
N ALA A 423 5.52 -11.38 -16.25
CA ALA A 423 6.32 -12.24 -17.13
C ALA A 423 6.36 -13.67 -16.60
N PHE A 424 6.63 -13.84 -15.30
CA PHE A 424 6.62 -15.16 -14.66
C PHE A 424 5.24 -15.82 -14.69
N ALA A 425 4.19 -15.05 -14.43
CA ALA A 425 2.82 -15.53 -14.54
C ALA A 425 2.51 -16.03 -15.97
N ASN A 426 2.91 -15.28 -16.98
CA ASN A 426 2.70 -15.67 -18.37
C ASN A 426 3.51 -16.90 -18.77
N ILE A 427 4.71 -17.09 -18.21
CA ILE A 427 5.50 -18.31 -18.41
C ILE A 427 4.75 -19.52 -17.82
N CYS A 428 4.17 -19.39 -16.61
CA CYS A 428 3.32 -20.42 -16.02
C CYS A 428 2.06 -20.69 -16.86
N ASN A 429 1.36 -19.65 -17.31
CA ASN A 429 0.15 -19.76 -18.15
C ASN A 429 0.42 -20.36 -19.56
N LYS A 430 1.70 -20.54 -19.91
CA LYS A 430 2.16 -21.25 -21.13
C LYS A 430 2.70 -22.66 -20.84
N ASP A 431 2.44 -23.17 -19.64
CA ASP A 431 2.84 -24.51 -19.20
C ASP A 431 4.34 -24.80 -19.36
N ILE A 432 5.19 -23.79 -19.24
CA ILE A 432 6.65 -23.97 -19.31
C ILE A 432 7.13 -24.74 -18.07
N PRO A 433 7.81 -25.87 -18.23
CA PRO A 433 8.36 -26.63 -17.12
C PRO A 433 9.42 -25.84 -16.34
N LEU A 434 9.48 -26.02 -15.01
CA LEU A 434 10.44 -25.33 -14.15
C LEU A 434 11.91 -25.59 -14.56
N SER A 435 12.22 -26.80 -15.05
CA SER A 435 13.56 -27.14 -15.58
C SER A 435 13.93 -26.30 -16.78
N VAL A 436 12.99 -26.08 -17.70
CA VAL A 436 13.21 -25.25 -18.90
C VAL A 436 13.40 -23.79 -18.52
N MET A 437 12.62 -23.30 -17.55
CA MET A 437 12.82 -21.96 -16.98
C MET A 437 14.21 -21.84 -16.35
N GLN A 438 14.66 -22.83 -15.58
CA GLN A 438 15.98 -22.84 -14.95
C GLN A 438 17.10 -22.77 -16.00
N GLU A 439 17.02 -23.57 -17.05
CA GLU A 439 17.98 -23.53 -18.16
C GLU A 439 18.03 -22.16 -18.84
N ALA A 440 16.87 -21.54 -19.06
CA ALA A 440 16.77 -20.19 -19.61
C ALA A 440 17.37 -19.13 -18.69
N CYS A 441 17.13 -19.21 -17.36
CA CYS A 441 17.74 -18.32 -16.38
C CYS A 441 19.28 -18.47 -16.35
N VAL A 442 19.80 -19.69 -16.30
CA VAL A 442 21.26 -19.97 -16.36
C VAL A 442 21.87 -19.37 -17.61
N ALA A 443 21.24 -19.58 -18.77
CA ALA A 443 21.74 -19.03 -20.04
C ALA A 443 21.68 -17.50 -20.07
N ALA A 444 20.61 -16.89 -19.55
CA ALA A 444 20.44 -15.44 -19.55
C ALA A 444 21.35 -14.71 -18.56
N CYS A 445 21.70 -15.35 -17.43
CA CYS A 445 22.40 -14.72 -16.32
C CYS A 445 23.81 -15.27 -16.06
N SER A 446 24.37 -16.08 -16.96
CA SER A 446 25.65 -16.76 -16.80
C SER A 446 26.86 -15.83 -16.57
N GLY A 447 26.76 -14.54 -16.88
CA GLY A 447 27.80 -13.53 -16.61
C GLY A 447 27.53 -12.67 -15.37
N HIS A 448 26.44 -12.91 -14.64
CA HIS A 448 26.05 -12.09 -13.51
C HIS A 448 26.61 -12.66 -12.20
N ASN A 449 27.30 -11.81 -11.44
CA ASN A 449 27.74 -12.16 -10.11
C ASN A 449 26.68 -11.69 -9.07
N SER A 450 25.74 -12.57 -8.73
CA SER A 450 24.63 -12.31 -7.83
C SER A 450 25.07 -11.91 -6.40
N GLY A 451 26.32 -12.15 -6.03
CA GLY A 451 26.85 -11.80 -4.70
C GLY A 451 27.31 -10.34 -4.54
N GLN A 452 27.36 -9.55 -5.63
CA GLN A 452 27.89 -8.18 -5.57
C GLN A 452 26.87 -7.12 -5.22
N TRP A 453 25.57 -7.37 -5.40
CA TRP A 453 24.52 -6.42 -5.10
C TRP A 453 23.41 -7.10 -4.29
N HIS A 454 23.13 -6.57 -3.11
CA HIS A 454 22.05 -7.05 -2.27
C HIS A 454 21.22 -5.85 -1.78
N PRO A 455 19.88 -5.88 -1.87
CA PRO A 455 19.02 -4.76 -1.53
C PRO A 455 19.22 -4.24 -0.10
N SER A 456 19.42 -5.13 0.87
CA SER A 456 19.63 -4.75 2.27
C SER A 456 20.88 -3.89 2.52
N PHE A 457 21.87 -3.92 1.63
CA PHE A 457 23.05 -3.05 1.74
C PHE A 457 22.76 -1.60 1.35
N HIS A 458 21.67 -1.36 0.63
CA HIS A 458 21.25 -0.06 0.12
C HIS A 458 19.97 0.47 0.77
N GLY A 459 19.41 -0.25 1.75
CA GLY A 459 18.18 0.15 2.44
C GLY A 459 16.93 0.08 1.55
N TYR A 460 16.90 -0.85 0.58
CA TYR A 460 15.75 -1.13 -0.25
C TYR A 460 14.97 -2.34 0.29
N SER A 461 13.66 -2.34 0.02
CA SER A 461 12.83 -3.54 0.22
C SER A 461 13.35 -4.70 -0.61
N ALA A 462 13.40 -5.86 -0.01
CA ALA A 462 13.70 -7.09 -0.71
C ALA A 462 12.53 -7.51 -1.61
#